data_35b6e80f9f1b10499b4d3368a478eb13
#
_entry.id   35b6e80f9f1b10499b4d3368a478eb13
#
_cell.length_a   1.000
_cell.length_b   1.000
_cell.length_c   1.000
_cell.angle_alpha   90.00
_cell.angle_beta   90.00
_cell.angle_gamma   90.00
#
_symmetry.space_group_name_H-M   'P 1'
#
loop_
_entity.id
_entity.type
_entity.pdbx_description
1 polymer ?
#
loop_
_entity_poly.entity_id
_entity_poly.type
_entity_poly.pdbx_seq_one_letter_code
_entity_poly.pdbx_strand_id
1 'polypeptide(L)'
;MGITRLADVTGLDYIGIPVIMACRPNSRALSVAQGKGLDLDAARTSGFMEAAETFHGEHIDLPVPVASRRELAKDRRVVDLGIVPQSNDFAASDRTELPWIEAEDLLDGKPIWVPYDLIHTDCREVREHQSSGDFPVCSNGLASGNNRLEAICAGLYEIIERDANALWALRPRAGRAATRLDLDTVDDPYCRTLIDRLTEARMMLSVWDMTSDVGVPAFFVRLREGPGNTRMPLGSFCGAGCHLARGIALSRAVTEAVQSRLTYISGSRDDLKRHDYDEPARQRVMEFANKLWENRIPARRFDEIPDLARGDFDSDLAFLLERVKAVGAEHVCVVDLTKREFGIPVVRLMVPGLELDPEDAPDYALGERALRFQQSLT
;
A
#
# COMPACT_ATOMS: atom_id res chain seq x y z
N MET A 1 6.87 21.91 4.38
CA MET A 1 5.85 20.88 4.11
C MET A 1 4.44 21.26 4.61
N GLY A 2 4.29 22.17 5.56
CA GLY A 2 2.97 22.58 6.06
C GLY A 2 2.32 21.62 7.05
N ILE A 3 3.10 20.72 7.67
CA ILE A 3 2.64 19.88 8.78
C ILE A 3 2.40 20.79 9.99
N THR A 4 1.15 20.90 10.42
CA THR A 4 0.75 21.82 11.51
C THR A 4 0.59 21.10 12.85
N ARG A 5 0.37 19.77 12.83
CA ARG A 5 0.10 18.97 14.02
C ARG A 5 0.44 17.50 13.82
N LEU A 6 1.03 16.90 14.84
CA LEU A 6 1.08 15.44 15.05
C LEU A 6 0.20 15.13 16.25
N ALA A 7 -0.98 14.57 16.02
CA ALA A 7 -1.97 14.29 17.05
C ALA A 7 -1.93 12.82 17.45
N ASP A 8 -1.71 12.55 18.74
CA ASP A 8 -1.87 11.22 19.30
C ASP A 8 -3.38 10.92 19.45
N VAL A 9 -3.88 9.97 18.67
CA VAL A 9 -5.27 9.52 18.68
C VAL A 9 -5.45 8.15 19.34
N THR A 10 -4.39 7.57 19.85
CA THR A 10 -4.38 6.25 20.51
C THR A 10 -5.48 6.13 21.56
N GLY A 11 -5.66 7.17 22.38
CA GLY A 11 -6.64 7.20 23.48
C GLY A 11 -8.11 7.36 23.05
N LEU A 12 -8.39 7.55 21.75
CA LEU A 12 -9.76 7.53 21.23
C LEU A 12 -10.34 6.10 21.16
N ASP A 13 -9.47 5.09 21.19
CA ASP A 13 -9.84 3.69 21.28
C ASP A 13 -9.24 3.05 22.55
N TYR A 14 -9.69 1.85 22.87
CA TYR A 14 -9.27 1.11 24.06
C TYR A 14 -8.21 0.03 23.78
N ILE A 15 -7.78 -0.13 22.53
CA ILE A 15 -6.76 -1.14 22.12
C ILE A 15 -5.37 -0.74 22.65
N GLY A 16 -5.05 0.56 22.65
CA GLY A 16 -3.79 1.06 23.17
C GLY A 16 -2.56 0.83 22.27
N ILE A 17 -2.76 0.42 21.01
CA ILE A 17 -1.70 0.38 20.00
C ILE A 17 -1.55 1.79 19.41
N PRO A 18 -0.34 2.38 19.41
CA PRO A 18 -0.14 3.78 19.03
C PRO A 18 -0.51 4.10 17.59
N VAL A 19 -1.31 5.16 17.44
CA VAL A 19 -1.65 5.77 16.14
C VAL A 19 -1.57 7.30 16.27
N ILE A 20 -0.91 7.91 15.29
CA ILE A 20 -0.72 9.36 15.19
C ILE A 20 -1.37 9.87 13.90
N MET A 21 -1.96 11.04 13.96
CA MET A 21 -2.43 11.79 12.80
C MET A 21 -1.54 12.98 12.54
N ALA A 22 -1.01 13.09 11.33
CA ALA A 22 -0.22 14.21 10.86
C ALA A 22 -1.10 15.10 9.96
N CYS A 23 -1.37 16.32 10.40
CA CYS A 23 -2.28 17.24 9.71
C CYS A 23 -1.53 18.21 8.80
N ARG A 24 -1.93 18.26 7.53
CA ARG A 24 -1.44 19.17 6.48
C ARG A 24 -2.64 19.86 5.80
N PRO A 25 -3.20 20.93 6.39
CA PRO A 25 -4.43 21.56 5.89
C PRO A 25 -4.36 22.07 4.44
N ASN A 26 -3.14 22.35 3.93
CA ASN A 26 -2.91 22.78 2.56
C ASN A 26 -2.43 21.64 1.64
N SER A 27 -2.72 20.40 1.98
CA SER A 27 -2.44 19.24 1.13
C SER A 27 -3.20 19.36 -0.20
N ARG A 28 -2.60 18.83 -1.26
CA ARG A 28 -3.24 18.70 -2.60
C ARG A 28 -3.91 17.34 -2.80
N ALA A 29 -3.73 16.45 -1.82
CA ALA A 29 -4.42 15.15 -1.69
C ALA A 29 -5.19 15.13 -0.36
N LEU A 30 -4.97 14.14 0.50
CA LEU A 30 -5.58 14.05 1.82
C LEU A 30 -4.88 15.00 2.82
N SER A 31 -5.66 15.77 3.59
CA SER A 31 -5.13 16.70 4.60
C SER A 31 -4.57 15.99 5.85
N VAL A 32 -4.85 14.72 6.02
CA VAL A 32 -4.42 13.91 7.16
C VAL A 32 -3.69 12.65 6.68
N ALA A 33 -2.42 12.56 7.00
CA ALA A 33 -1.62 11.34 6.96
C ALA A 33 -1.65 10.64 8.32
N GLN A 34 -1.33 9.35 8.39
CA GLN A 34 -1.46 8.57 9.60
C GLN A 34 -0.23 7.73 9.87
N GLY A 35 0.22 7.69 11.10
CA GLY A 35 1.33 6.86 11.53
C GLY A 35 0.90 5.79 12.52
N LYS A 36 1.55 4.67 12.45
CA LYS A 36 1.36 3.49 13.29
C LYS A 36 2.70 2.99 13.81
N GLY A 37 2.69 2.35 14.96
CA GLY A 37 3.91 1.78 15.52
C GLY A 37 3.67 0.99 16.80
N LEU A 38 4.73 0.33 17.28
CA LEU A 38 4.71 -0.42 18.55
C LEU A 38 4.77 0.49 19.77
N ASP A 39 5.34 1.69 19.58
CA ASP A 39 5.41 2.76 20.56
C ASP A 39 5.06 4.11 19.91
N LEU A 40 4.94 5.15 20.75
CA LEU A 40 4.54 6.49 20.32
C LEU A 40 5.57 7.14 19.37
N ASP A 41 6.86 6.88 19.56
CA ASP A 41 7.91 7.50 18.75
C ASP A 41 7.95 6.88 17.35
N ALA A 42 7.78 5.56 17.25
CA ALA A 42 7.61 4.86 15.98
C ALA A 42 6.35 5.37 15.22
N ALA A 43 5.22 5.50 15.93
CA ALA A 43 3.97 6.00 15.34
C ALA A 43 4.08 7.47 14.90
N ARG A 44 4.76 8.34 15.69
CA ARG A 44 5.03 9.73 15.31
C ARG A 44 5.92 9.83 14.08
N THR A 45 7.00 9.05 14.05
CA THR A 45 7.90 8.99 12.89
C THR A 45 7.14 8.53 11.65
N SER A 46 6.38 7.44 11.74
CA SER A 46 5.56 6.93 10.65
C SER A 46 4.60 8.01 10.11
N GLY A 47 3.84 8.68 10.98
CA GLY A 47 2.88 9.71 10.54
C GLY A 47 3.55 10.95 9.95
N PHE A 48 4.70 11.36 10.49
CA PHE A 48 5.48 12.46 9.93
C PHE A 48 6.02 12.10 8.54
N MET A 49 6.58 10.89 8.38
CA MET A 49 7.16 10.44 7.11
C MET A 49 6.08 10.27 6.03
N GLU A 50 4.92 9.71 6.34
CA GLU A 50 3.78 9.63 5.40
C GLU A 50 3.31 11.01 4.94
N ALA A 51 3.25 11.99 5.87
CA ALA A 51 2.94 13.38 5.51
C ALA A 51 4.04 14.03 4.64
N ALA A 52 5.30 13.66 4.83
CA ALA A 52 6.42 14.10 4.00
C ALA A 52 6.37 13.47 2.61
N GLU A 53 6.11 12.17 2.51
CA GLU A 53 5.91 11.44 1.25
C GLU A 53 4.83 12.11 0.41
N THR A 54 3.65 12.30 0.98
CA THR A 54 2.51 12.95 0.31
C THR A 54 2.90 14.34 -0.20
N PHE A 55 3.61 15.16 0.62
CA PHE A 55 4.08 16.47 0.18
C PHE A 55 5.01 16.39 -1.04
N HIS A 56 5.93 15.43 -1.08
CA HIS A 56 6.87 15.29 -2.20
C HIS A 56 6.15 14.81 -3.47
N GLY A 57 5.19 13.89 -3.34
CA GLY A 57 4.35 13.43 -4.46
C GLY A 57 3.40 14.50 -5.03
N GLU A 58 3.00 15.48 -4.19
CA GLU A 58 2.17 16.62 -4.59
C GLU A 58 2.95 17.76 -5.24
N HIS A 59 4.25 17.89 -4.95
CA HIS A 59 5.08 19.02 -5.35
C HIS A 59 6.34 18.54 -6.08
N ILE A 60 6.16 18.07 -7.29
CA ILE A 60 7.26 17.56 -8.12
C ILE A 60 7.87 18.71 -8.91
N ASP A 61 9.17 18.97 -8.67
CA ASP A 61 9.93 20.06 -9.31
C ASP A 61 10.84 19.53 -10.44
N LEU A 62 10.53 18.37 -10.99
CA LEU A 62 11.26 17.75 -12.09
C LEU A 62 10.65 18.15 -13.45
N PRO A 63 11.44 18.12 -14.55
CA PRO A 63 10.92 18.41 -15.89
C PRO A 63 9.82 17.42 -16.30
N VAL A 64 8.68 17.95 -16.77
CA VAL A 64 7.52 17.18 -17.24
C VAL A 64 7.17 17.63 -18.66
N PRO A 65 7.86 17.12 -19.72
CA PRO A 65 7.51 17.42 -21.08
C PRO A 65 6.17 16.75 -21.46
N VAL A 66 5.40 17.43 -22.31
CA VAL A 66 4.18 16.91 -22.94
C VAL A 66 4.54 16.48 -24.36
N ALA A 67 4.32 15.21 -24.69
CA ALA A 67 4.61 14.64 -25.98
C ALA A 67 3.80 13.34 -26.21
N SER A 68 3.71 12.89 -27.46
CA SER A 68 3.24 11.53 -27.72
C SER A 68 4.35 10.51 -27.45
N ARG A 69 3.98 9.28 -27.03
CA ARG A 69 4.96 8.18 -26.86
C ARG A 69 5.80 7.98 -28.14
N ARG A 70 5.16 8.06 -29.30
CA ARG A 70 5.81 7.93 -30.61
C ARG A 70 6.89 8.99 -30.85
N GLU A 71 6.68 10.21 -30.40
CA GLU A 71 7.68 11.29 -30.53
C GLU A 71 8.81 11.11 -29.53
N LEU A 72 8.49 10.82 -28.30
CA LEU A 72 9.47 10.66 -27.22
C LEU A 72 10.38 9.44 -27.47
N ALA A 73 9.84 8.35 -28.02
CA ALA A 73 10.58 7.12 -28.33
C ALA A 73 11.56 7.23 -29.50
N LYS A 74 11.66 8.38 -30.21
CA LYS A 74 12.64 8.58 -31.26
C LYS A 74 14.07 8.67 -30.73
N ASP A 75 14.25 9.19 -29.53
CA ASP A 75 15.54 9.48 -28.92
C ASP A 75 15.64 9.09 -27.42
N ARG A 76 14.55 8.57 -26.85
CA ARG A 76 14.44 8.21 -25.42
C ARG A 76 13.83 6.82 -25.26
N ARG A 77 14.22 6.15 -24.17
CA ARG A 77 13.55 4.92 -23.75
C ARG A 77 12.25 5.27 -23.03
N VAL A 78 11.15 4.72 -23.48
CA VAL A 78 9.80 5.03 -22.96
C VAL A 78 9.11 3.72 -22.62
N VAL A 79 8.43 3.67 -21.49
CA VAL A 79 7.67 2.48 -21.05
C VAL A 79 6.56 2.16 -22.07
N ASP A 80 6.23 0.89 -22.20
CA ASP A 80 5.07 0.47 -23.00
C ASP A 80 3.79 0.80 -22.24
N LEU A 81 2.83 1.50 -22.89
CA LEU A 81 1.55 1.84 -22.27
C LEU A 81 0.66 0.61 -22.03
N GLY A 82 0.90 -0.50 -22.70
CA GLY A 82 0.14 -1.73 -22.54
C GLY A 82 0.44 -2.49 -21.24
N ILE A 83 1.57 -2.20 -20.58
CA ILE A 83 1.98 -2.90 -19.34
C ILE A 83 1.91 -2.02 -18.09
N VAL A 84 1.61 -0.73 -18.22
CA VAL A 84 1.43 0.16 -17.06
C VAL A 84 0.00 0.07 -16.53
N PRO A 85 -0.25 0.41 -15.26
CA PRO A 85 -1.60 0.48 -14.73
C PRO A 85 -2.50 1.42 -15.55
N GLN A 86 -3.70 0.97 -15.90
CA GLN A 86 -4.66 1.69 -16.72
C GLN A 86 -5.98 1.90 -15.97
N SER A 87 -6.67 2.99 -16.26
CA SER A 87 -8.04 3.21 -15.81
C SER A 87 -9.02 2.39 -16.67
N ASN A 88 -10.24 2.14 -16.16
CA ASN A 88 -11.28 1.41 -16.89
C ASN A 88 -11.66 2.06 -18.23
N ASP A 89 -11.53 3.38 -18.33
CA ASP A 89 -11.81 4.17 -19.53
C ASP A 89 -10.56 4.49 -20.36
N PHE A 90 -9.48 3.70 -20.18
CA PHE A 90 -8.22 3.91 -20.89
C PHE A 90 -8.41 3.99 -22.41
N ALA A 91 -7.96 5.09 -23.00
CA ALA A 91 -8.09 5.38 -24.42
C ALA A 91 -6.76 5.90 -25.04
N ALA A 92 -5.72 6.08 -24.22
CA ALA A 92 -4.44 6.59 -24.70
C ALA A 92 -3.80 5.63 -25.72
N SER A 93 -3.12 6.21 -26.70
CA SER A 93 -2.38 5.51 -27.73
C SER A 93 -0.98 6.08 -27.86
N ASP A 94 -0.13 5.46 -28.67
CA ASP A 94 1.21 5.97 -28.98
C ASP A 94 1.23 7.39 -29.61
N ARG A 95 0.07 7.92 -30.02
CA ARG A 95 -0.11 9.25 -30.60
C ARG A 95 -0.74 10.26 -29.65
N THR A 96 -1.24 9.80 -28.52
CA THR A 96 -1.85 10.68 -27.52
C THR A 96 -0.76 11.50 -26.85
N GLU A 97 -0.95 12.81 -26.75
CA GLU A 97 -0.07 13.68 -25.98
C GLU A 97 -0.32 13.50 -24.50
N LEU A 98 0.72 13.10 -23.78
CA LEU A 98 0.72 12.85 -22.35
C LEU A 98 1.86 13.62 -21.66
N PRO A 99 1.70 14.02 -20.40
CA PRO A 99 2.82 14.47 -19.59
C PRO A 99 3.71 13.27 -19.20
N TRP A 100 5.02 13.44 -19.32
CA TRP A 100 6.02 12.40 -19.02
C TRP A 100 7.02 12.87 -17.99
N ILE A 101 7.59 11.92 -17.26
CA ILE A 101 8.66 12.16 -16.29
C ILE A 101 9.76 11.12 -16.47
N GLU A 102 11.01 11.53 -16.28
CA GLU A 102 12.14 10.62 -16.34
C GLU A 102 12.28 9.85 -15.03
N ALA A 103 12.44 8.54 -15.13
CA ALA A 103 12.71 7.60 -14.05
C ALA A 103 14.04 6.87 -14.32
N GLU A 104 14.64 6.29 -13.32
CA GLU A 104 15.69 5.30 -13.43
C GLU A 104 15.07 3.90 -13.42
N ASP A 105 15.45 3.04 -14.37
CA ASP A 105 15.10 1.62 -14.33
C ASP A 105 16.15 0.87 -13.50
N LEU A 106 15.76 0.38 -12.33
CA LEU A 106 16.66 -0.30 -11.40
C LEU A 106 17.19 -1.65 -11.90
N LEU A 107 16.61 -2.22 -12.97
CA LEU A 107 17.08 -3.48 -13.53
C LEU A 107 18.34 -3.34 -14.38
N ASP A 108 18.60 -2.15 -14.94
CA ASP A 108 19.78 -1.90 -15.79
C ASP A 108 20.45 -0.54 -15.53
N GLY A 109 19.92 0.26 -14.60
CA GLY A 109 20.47 1.57 -14.22
C GLY A 109 20.31 2.66 -15.27
N LYS A 110 19.41 2.48 -16.27
CA LYS A 110 19.26 3.42 -17.37
C LYS A 110 18.02 4.29 -17.20
N PRO A 111 18.01 5.52 -17.76
CA PRO A 111 16.82 6.35 -17.78
C PRO A 111 15.70 5.71 -18.62
N ILE A 112 14.47 5.86 -18.14
CA ILE A 112 13.23 5.47 -18.81
C ILE A 112 12.16 6.50 -18.52
N TRP A 113 11.35 6.84 -19.53
CA TRP A 113 10.26 7.79 -19.38
C TRP A 113 8.94 7.10 -19.09
N VAL A 114 8.22 7.59 -18.09
CA VAL A 114 6.95 7.03 -17.60
C VAL A 114 5.86 8.11 -17.59
N PRO A 115 4.57 7.77 -17.71
CA PRO A 115 3.48 8.73 -17.59
C PRO A 115 3.51 9.45 -16.22
N TYR A 116 3.44 10.78 -16.23
CA TYR A 116 3.47 11.60 -15.02
C TYR A 116 2.28 11.31 -14.09
N ASP A 117 1.12 10.97 -14.65
CA ASP A 117 -0.09 10.63 -13.91
C ASP A 117 0.11 9.44 -12.94
N LEU A 118 1.04 8.52 -13.24
CA LEU A 118 1.38 7.39 -12.36
C LEU A 118 2.37 7.77 -11.24
N ILE A 119 2.91 8.99 -11.27
CA ILE A 119 3.95 9.42 -10.33
C ILE A 119 3.42 10.44 -9.31
N HIS A 120 2.67 11.46 -9.75
CA HIS A 120 2.18 12.49 -8.84
C HIS A 120 0.99 12.00 -7.99
N THR A 121 0.74 12.71 -6.88
CA THR A 121 -0.40 12.48 -5.98
C THR A 121 -1.30 13.72 -5.83
N ASP A 122 -1.17 14.71 -6.70
CA ASP A 122 -2.02 15.91 -6.68
C ASP A 122 -3.42 15.57 -7.21
N CYS A 123 -4.43 15.57 -6.34
CA CYS A 123 -5.83 15.22 -6.65
C CYS A 123 -6.72 16.43 -6.95
N ARG A 124 -6.16 17.64 -7.08
CA ARG A 124 -6.96 18.85 -7.38
C ARG A 124 -7.50 18.81 -8.81
N GLU A 125 -8.70 19.37 -9.01
CA GLU A 125 -9.31 19.48 -10.35
C GLU A 125 -8.48 20.35 -11.31
N VAL A 126 -7.87 21.43 -10.79
CA VAL A 126 -7.02 22.33 -11.59
C VAL A 126 -5.57 22.11 -11.20
N ARG A 127 -4.80 21.56 -12.12
CA ARG A 127 -3.37 21.23 -11.98
C ARG A 127 -2.55 21.87 -13.09
N GLU A 128 -1.26 21.97 -12.89
CA GLU A 128 -0.31 22.46 -13.90
C GLU A 128 -0.27 21.54 -15.13
N HIS A 129 -0.26 20.22 -14.88
CA HIS A 129 -0.42 19.21 -15.91
C HIS A 129 -1.75 18.50 -15.69
N GLN A 130 -2.66 18.64 -16.65
CA GLN A 130 -3.95 17.96 -16.56
C GLN A 130 -3.78 16.45 -16.81
N SER A 131 -4.38 15.66 -15.94
CA SER A 131 -4.47 14.21 -16.13
C SER A 131 -5.31 13.91 -17.37
N SER A 132 -4.87 12.91 -18.15
CA SER A 132 -5.67 12.39 -19.26
C SER A 132 -6.91 11.61 -18.78
N GLY A 133 -6.90 11.13 -17.52
CA GLY A 133 -7.87 10.17 -17.00
C GLY A 133 -7.59 8.72 -17.40
N ASP A 134 -6.57 8.51 -18.23
CA ASP A 134 -6.19 7.17 -18.69
C ASP A 134 -5.49 6.32 -17.63
N PHE A 135 -4.92 6.96 -16.60
CA PHE A 135 -4.13 6.29 -15.57
C PHE A 135 -4.68 6.58 -14.17
N PRO A 136 -4.70 5.57 -13.29
CA PRO A 136 -5.13 5.77 -11.91
C PRO A 136 -4.12 6.61 -11.13
N VAL A 137 -4.60 7.62 -10.42
CA VAL A 137 -3.78 8.45 -9.52
C VAL A 137 -3.91 7.87 -8.11
N CYS A 138 -2.82 7.35 -7.57
CA CYS A 138 -2.76 6.76 -6.23
C CYS A 138 -1.38 7.01 -5.60
N SER A 139 -1.18 6.61 -4.36
CA SER A 139 0.12 6.72 -3.66
C SER A 139 0.99 5.46 -3.76
N ASN A 140 0.55 4.40 -4.42
CA ASN A 140 1.24 3.11 -4.47
C ASN A 140 2.71 3.23 -4.91
N GLY A 141 3.65 2.78 -4.06
CA GLY A 141 5.09 2.89 -4.30
C GLY A 141 5.71 4.25 -3.98
N LEU A 142 4.96 5.17 -3.34
CA LEU A 142 5.50 6.42 -2.79
C LEU A 142 6.05 6.16 -1.38
N ALA A 143 7.36 6.26 -1.21
CA ALA A 143 8.00 5.88 0.03
C ALA A 143 9.16 6.79 0.40
N SER A 144 9.45 6.84 1.69
CA SER A 144 10.60 7.54 2.26
C SER A 144 11.46 6.59 3.11
N GLY A 145 12.65 7.06 3.47
CA GLY A 145 13.57 6.31 4.32
C GLY A 145 14.68 7.19 4.88
N ASN A 146 15.51 6.62 5.74
CA ASN A 146 16.72 7.29 6.25
C ASN A 146 17.78 7.47 5.16
N ASN A 147 17.72 6.65 4.13
CA ASN A 147 18.53 6.72 2.92
C ASN A 147 17.70 6.28 1.70
N ARG A 148 18.23 6.49 0.50
CA ARG A 148 17.54 6.17 -0.76
C ARG A 148 17.24 4.67 -0.90
N LEU A 149 18.12 3.79 -0.45
CA LEU A 149 17.90 2.34 -0.57
C LEU A 149 16.74 1.87 0.32
N GLU A 150 16.67 2.37 1.56
CA GLU A 150 15.53 2.09 2.44
C GLU A 150 14.20 2.57 1.83
N ALA A 151 14.17 3.78 1.26
CA ALA A 151 12.99 4.30 0.57
C ALA A 151 12.59 3.42 -0.62
N ILE A 152 13.55 2.96 -1.43
CA ILE A 152 13.29 2.05 -2.57
C ILE A 152 12.75 0.71 -2.07
N CYS A 153 13.36 0.09 -1.06
CA CYS A 153 12.87 -1.16 -0.49
C CYS A 153 11.44 -1.01 0.06
N ALA A 154 11.16 0.09 0.78
CA ALA A 154 9.83 0.37 1.32
C ALA A 154 8.77 0.49 0.21
N GLY A 155 9.08 1.22 -0.87
CA GLY A 155 8.18 1.34 -2.03
C GLY A 155 7.96 0.02 -2.77
N LEU A 156 9.01 -0.83 -2.89
CA LEU A 156 8.87 -2.16 -3.47
C LEU A 156 8.01 -3.09 -2.60
N TYR A 157 8.17 -3.04 -1.27
CA TYR A 157 7.31 -3.81 -0.37
C TYR A 157 5.84 -3.43 -0.54
N GLU A 158 5.53 -2.14 -0.66
CA GLU A 158 4.15 -1.68 -0.89
C GLU A 158 3.61 -2.17 -2.23
N ILE A 159 4.36 -2.04 -3.32
CA ILE A 159 3.94 -2.51 -4.65
C ILE A 159 3.68 -4.03 -4.64
N ILE A 160 4.57 -4.81 -4.01
CA ILE A 160 4.41 -6.27 -3.89
C ILE A 160 3.20 -6.61 -2.99
N GLU A 161 2.96 -5.83 -1.94
CA GLU A 161 1.80 -5.96 -1.05
C GLU A 161 0.48 -5.76 -1.81
N ARG A 162 0.39 -4.70 -2.62
CA ARG A 162 -0.80 -4.40 -3.43
C ARG A 162 -1.06 -5.45 -4.49
N ASP A 163 -0.01 -5.91 -5.20
CA ASP A 163 -0.09 -7.05 -6.13
C ASP A 163 -0.59 -8.32 -5.44
N ALA A 164 -0.01 -8.64 -4.29
CA ALA A 164 -0.39 -9.81 -3.52
C ALA A 164 -1.86 -9.74 -3.05
N ASN A 165 -2.32 -8.58 -2.58
CA ASN A 165 -3.70 -8.37 -2.16
C ASN A 165 -4.68 -8.47 -3.34
N ALA A 166 -4.36 -7.84 -4.48
CA ALA A 166 -5.17 -7.92 -5.69
C ALA A 166 -5.36 -9.37 -6.14
N LEU A 167 -4.28 -10.15 -6.25
CA LEU A 167 -4.34 -11.55 -6.64
C LEU A 167 -5.06 -12.43 -5.59
N TRP A 168 -4.80 -12.19 -4.29
CA TRP A 168 -5.46 -12.93 -3.22
C TRP A 168 -6.97 -12.66 -3.19
N ALA A 169 -7.41 -11.43 -3.45
CA ALA A 169 -8.83 -11.07 -3.52
C ALA A 169 -9.58 -11.80 -4.64
N LEU A 170 -8.91 -12.13 -5.75
CA LEU A 170 -9.47 -12.91 -6.86
C LEU A 170 -9.67 -14.39 -6.53
N ARG A 171 -9.02 -14.92 -5.49
CA ARG A 171 -9.20 -16.34 -5.09
C ARG A 171 -10.64 -16.62 -4.68
N PRO A 172 -11.18 -17.79 -5.04
CA PRO A 172 -12.46 -18.25 -4.48
C PRO A 172 -12.41 -18.28 -2.95
N ARG A 173 -13.56 -18.17 -2.30
CA ARG A 173 -13.68 -18.15 -0.84
C ARG A 173 -12.92 -19.31 -0.16
N ALA A 174 -13.03 -20.53 -0.69
CA ALA A 174 -12.32 -21.69 -0.16
C ALA A 174 -10.78 -21.53 -0.27
N GLY A 175 -10.30 -20.99 -1.38
CA GLY A 175 -8.88 -20.69 -1.60
C GLY A 175 -8.35 -19.65 -0.61
N ARG A 176 -9.10 -18.58 -0.34
CA ARG A 176 -8.73 -17.59 0.70
C ARG A 176 -8.76 -18.20 2.10
N ALA A 177 -9.77 -19.00 2.41
CA ALA A 177 -9.87 -19.70 3.70
C ALA A 177 -8.69 -20.64 3.96
N ALA A 178 -8.16 -21.27 2.92
CA ALA A 178 -6.99 -22.16 2.99
C ALA A 178 -5.66 -21.44 3.29
N THR A 179 -5.64 -20.10 3.25
CA THR A 179 -4.45 -19.29 3.61
C THR A 179 -4.54 -18.71 5.03
N ARG A 180 -5.57 -19.09 5.81
CA ARG A 180 -5.73 -18.57 7.16
C ARG A 180 -4.60 -19.02 8.09
N LEU A 181 -4.01 -18.05 8.80
CA LEU A 181 -2.88 -18.27 9.70
C LEU A 181 -3.33 -18.78 11.07
N ASP A 182 -2.56 -19.71 11.61
CA ASP A 182 -2.63 -20.14 13.01
C ASP A 182 -1.83 -19.15 13.88
N LEU A 183 -2.53 -18.32 14.64
CA LEU A 183 -1.92 -17.29 15.47
C LEU A 183 -1.13 -17.87 16.65
N ASP A 184 -1.39 -19.11 17.07
CA ASP A 184 -0.65 -19.76 18.15
C ASP A 184 0.77 -20.16 17.70
N THR A 185 1.01 -20.21 16.39
CA THR A 185 2.33 -20.49 15.80
C THR A 185 3.21 -19.28 15.56
N VAL A 186 2.72 -18.07 15.90
CA VAL A 186 3.49 -16.83 15.77
C VAL A 186 4.58 -16.81 16.84
N ASP A 187 5.85 -16.82 16.40
CA ASP A 187 7.05 -16.89 17.23
C ASP A 187 7.78 -15.54 17.37
N ASP A 188 7.39 -14.53 16.58
CA ASP A 188 7.95 -13.19 16.65
C ASP A 188 7.45 -12.44 17.91
N PRO A 189 8.38 -11.91 18.77
CA PRO A 189 7.99 -11.29 20.04
C PRO A 189 7.15 -10.02 19.89
N TYR A 190 7.41 -9.23 18.84
CA TYR A 190 6.64 -8.00 18.59
C TYR A 190 5.22 -8.32 18.12
N CYS A 191 5.09 -9.28 17.22
CA CYS A 191 3.78 -9.78 16.77
C CYS A 191 2.99 -10.37 17.95
N ARG A 192 3.63 -11.14 18.83
CA ARG A 192 2.99 -11.66 20.05
C ARG A 192 2.46 -10.53 20.93
N THR A 193 3.26 -9.50 21.18
CA THR A 193 2.83 -8.32 21.95
C THR A 193 1.59 -7.66 21.38
N LEU A 194 1.52 -7.52 20.05
CA LEU A 194 0.34 -6.95 19.37
C LEU A 194 -0.89 -7.85 19.51
N ILE A 195 -0.74 -9.16 19.31
CA ILE A 195 -1.82 -10.16 19.44
C ILE A 195 -2.35 -10.18 20.87
N ASP A 196 -1.47 -10.14 21.88
CA ASP A 196 -1.85 -10.16 23.27
C ASP A 196 -2.64 -8.89 23.65
N ARG A 197 -2.19 -7.69 23.24
CA ARG A 197 -2.94 -6.44 23.42
C ARG A 197 -4.34 -6.48 22.81
N LEU A 198 -4.46 -7.02 21.60
CA LEU A 198 -5.76 -7.18 20.94
C LEU A 198 -6.66 -8.17 21.67
N THR A 199 -6.09 -9.25 22.20
CA THR A 199 -6.82 -10.26 23.00
C THR A 199 -7.30 -9.66 24.32
N GLU A 200 -6.47 -8.92 25.03
CA GLU A 200 -6.82 -8.20 26.25
C GLU A 200 -7.94 -7.17 26.00
N ALA A 201 -7.89 -6.50 24.87
CA ALA A 201 -8.93 -5.58 24.40
C ALA A 201 -10.21 -6.30 23.92
N ARG A 202 -10.27 -7.64 24.00
CA ARG A 202 -11.38 -8.47 23.50
C ARG A 202 -11.70 -8.21 22.01
N MET A 203 -10.65 -8.01 21.23
CA MET A 203 -10.74 -7.94 19.77
C MET A 203 -10.55 -9.32 19.15
N MET A 204 -11.22 -9.58 18.05
CA MET A 204 -10.97 -10.75 17.22
C MET A 204 -10.05 -10.35 16.07
N LEU A 205 -8.90 -10.99 16.01
CA LEU A 205 -7.94 -10.90 14.93
C LEU A 205 -8.04 -12.13 14.03
N SER A 206 -8.04 -11.93 12.73
CA SER A 206 -7.82 -12.98 11.75
C SER A 206 -6.79 -12.53 10.74
N VAL A 207 -5.88 -13.44 10.42
CA VAL A 207 -4.76 -13.19 9.51
C VAL A 207 -4.80 -14.23 8.39
N TRP A 208 -4.48 -13.82 7.18
CA TRP A 208 -4.29 -14.67 6.02
C TRP A 208 -2.93 -14.41 5.40
N ASP A 209 -2.26 -15.47 5.00
CA ASP A 209 -1.08 -15.41 4.16
C ASP A 209 -1.53 -15.13 2.73
N MET A 210 -1.29 -13.91 2.25
CA MET A 210 -1.61 -13.50 0.88
C MET A 210 -0.39 -13.50 -0.05
N THR A 211 0.73 -14.08 0.40
CA THR A 211 1.97 -14.15 -0.39
C THR A 211 1.68 -14.64 -1.81
N SER A 212 2.05 -13.83 -2.79
CA SER A 212 1.92 -14.15 -4.21
C SER A 212 3.12 -14.98 -4.71
N ASP A 213 3.16 -15.26 -6.00
CA ASP A 213 4.29 -15.93 -6.66
C ASP A 213 5.59 -15.10 -6.67
N VAL A 214 5.51 -13.80 -6.36
CA VAL A 214 6.70 -12.99 -6.04
C VAL A 214 7.45 -13.61 -4.86
N GLY A 215 6.74 -14.24 -3.90
CA GLY A 215 7.33 -15.04 -2.83
C GLY A 215 7.93 -14.19 -1.69
N VAL A 216 7.55 -12.92 -1.57
CA VAL A 216 7.86 -12.07 -0.42
C VAL A 216 6.71 -12.19 0.58
N PRO A 217 6.98 -12.46 1.89
CA PRO A 217 5.92 -12.62 2.88
C PRO A 217 4.97 -11.42 2.91
N ALA A 218 3.67 -11.69 2.74
CA ALA A 218 2.62 -10.70 2.73
C ALA A 218 1.39 -11.22 3.49
N PHE A 219 0.82 -10.38 4.36
CA PHE A 219 -0.31 -10.75 5.19
C PHE A 219 -1.46 -9.77 5.03
N PHE A 220 -2.66 -10.31 4.98
CA PHE A 220 -3.91 -9.58 5.11
C PHE A 220 -4.51 -9.83 6.48
N VAL A 221 -4.97 -8.78 7.13
CA VAL A 221 -5.51 -8.81 8.50
C VAL A 221 -6.92 -8.26 8.53
N ARG A 222 -7.78 -8.87 9.32
CA ARG A 222 -9.06 -8.31 9.73
C ARG A 222 -9.20 -8.27 11.24
N LEU A 223 -9.70 -7.15 11.72
CA LEU A 223 -9.91 -6.83 13.13
C LEU A 223 -11.36 -6.42 13.36
N ARG A 224 -11.99 -6.97 14.40
CA ARG A 224 -13.33 -6.57 14.87
C ARG A 224 -13.50 -6.83 16.36
N GLU A 225 -14.60 -6.34 16.93
CA GLU A 225 -14.99 -6.69 18.30
C GLU A 225 -15.26 -8.18 18.44
N GLY A 226 -14.71 -8.76 19.50
CA GLY A 226 -14.88 -10.18 19.84
C GLY A 226 -16.14 -10.45 20.66
N PRO A 227 -16.49 -11.74 20.86
CA PRO A 227 -17.56 -12.15 21.74
C PRO A 227 -17.30 -11.65 23.18
N GLY A 228 -18.35 -11.12 23.81
CA GLY A 228 -18.23 -10.58 25.19
C GLY A 228 -17.65 -9.17 25.26
N ASN A 229 -17.33 -8.54 24.15
CA ASN A 229 -17.14 -7.09 24.09
C ASN A 229 -18.49 -6.41 24.25
N THR A 230 -18.64 -5.60 25.31
CA THR A 230 -19.90 -4.93 25.64
C THR A 230 -20.06 -3.57 24.96
N ARG A 231 -19.06 -3.16 24.19
CA ARG A 231 -19.07 -1.90 23.45
C ARG A 231 -19.84 -2.08 22.13
N MET A 232 -20.39 -0.99 21.62
CA MET A 232 -21.08 -1.00 20.34
C MET A 232 -20.10 -1.40 19.22
N PRO A 233 -20.40 -2.41 18.40
CA PRO A 233 -19.51 -2.82 17.32
C PRO A 233 -19.43 -1.72 16.26
N LEU A 234 -18.20 -1.35 15.89
CA LEU A 234 -17.94 -0.34 14.86
C LEU A 234 -17.85 -0.96 13.45
N GLY A 235 -17.66 -2.26 13.36
CA GLY A 235 -17.51 -2.96 12.10
C GLY A 235 -16.24 -3.83 12.04
N SER A 236 -15.75 -4.03 10.83
CA SER A 236 -14.53 -4.79 10.59
C SER A 236 -13.52 -3.90 9.86
N PHE A 237 -12.31 -3.86 10.38
CA PHE A 237 -11.20 -3.07 9.85
C PHE A 237 -10.13 -4.00 9.30
N CYS A 238 -9.46 -3.59 8.24
CA CYS A 238 -8.42 -4.38 7.60
C CYS A 238 -7.08 -3.65 7.62
N GLY A 239 -6.03 -4.41 7.39
CA GLY A 239 -4.69 -3.94 7.14
C GLY A 239 -3.91 -4.99 6.36
N ALA A 240 -2.90 -4.52 5.65
CA ALA A 240 -1.98 -5.34 4.89
C ALA A 240 -0.53 -5.06 5.33
N GLY A 241 0.36 -5.98 5.03
CA GLY A 241 1.78 -5.80 5.33
C GLY A 241 2.63 -6.78 4.54
N CYS A 242 3.65 -6.25 3.88
CA CYS A 242 4.64 -7.01 3.13
C CYS A 242 6.05 -6.61 3.56
N HIS A 243 6.93 -7.60 3.73
CA HIS A 243 8.34 -7.40 4.04
C HIS A 243 9.11 -8.71 3.92
N LEU A 244 10.42 -8.67 3.64
CA LEU A 244 11.28 -9.87 3.64
C LEU A 244 11.32 -10.55 5.01
N ALA A 245 11.35 -9.78 6.11
CA ALA A 245 11.16 -10.32 7.45
C ALA A 245 9.66 -10.55 7.71
N ARG A 246 9.26 -11.82 7.88
CA ARG A 246 7.85 -12.21 8.11
C ARG A 246 7.24 -11.53 9.35
N GLY A 247 8.02 -11.31 10.40
CA GLY A 247 7.57 -10.61 11.61
C GLY A 247 7.24 -9.14 11.35
N ILE A 248 8.06 -8.44 10.54
CA ILE A 248 7.78 -7.07 10.13
C ILE A 248 6.54 -7.02 9.24
N ALA A 249 6.40 -7.93 8.27
CA ALA A 249 5.21 -8.00 7.42
C ALA A 249 3.92 -8.16 8.24
N LEU A 250 3.90 -9.09 9.20
CA LEU A 250 2.74 -9.31 10.07
C LEU A 250 2.47 -8.12 10.99
N SER A 251 3.50 -7.54 11.62
CA SER A 251 3.32 -6.39 12.51
C SER A 251 2.78 -5.16 11.78
N ARG A 252 3.21 -4.92 10.54
CA ARG A 252 2.67 -3.85 9.67
C ARG A 252 1.18 -4.07 9.40
N ALA A 253 0.79 -5.28 9.00
CA ALA A 253 -0.61 -5.62 8.73
C ALA A 253 -1.51 -5.44 9.96
N VAL A 254 -1.05 -5.87 11.15
CA VAL A 254 -1.82 -5.74 12.39
C VAL A 254 -1.95 -4.28 12.83
N THR A 255 -0.85 -3.51 12.80
CA THR A 255 -0.89 -2.09 13.19
C THR A 255 -1.70 -1.26 12.19
N GLU A 256 -1.72 -1.63 10.91
CA GLU A 256 -2.57 -0.98 9.90
C GLU A 256 -4.06 -1.22 10.13
N ALA A 257 -4.47 -2.42 10.53
CA ALA A 257 -5.87 -2.67 10.89
C ALA A 257 -6.32 -1.82 12.10
N VAL A 258 -5.42 -1.56 13.06
CA VAL A 258 -5.70 -0.66 14.18
C VAL A 258 -5.72 0.80 13.73
N GLN A 259 -4.82 1.19 12.85
CA GLN A 259 -4.82 2.52 12.22
C GLN A 259 -6.13 2.77 11.46
N SER A 260 -6.58 1.83 10.61
CA SER A 260 -7.84 1.91 9.89
C SER A 260 -9.04 2.10 10.82
N ARG A 261 -9.04 1.40 11.96
CA ARG A 261 -10.08 1.56 12.99
C ARG A 261 -10.05 2.95 13.64
N LEU A 262 -8.87 3.46 14.00
CA LEU A 262 -8.73 4.79 14.58
C LEU A 262 -9.01 5.91 13.58
N THR A 263 -8.75 5.68 12.29
CA THR A 263 -9.18 6.55 11.19
C THR A 263 -10.70 6.72 11.20
N TYR A 264 -11.42 5.62 11.27
CA TYR A 264 -12.88 5.62 11.32
C TYR A 264 -13.41 6.29 12.61
N ILE A 265 -12.83 5.97 13.78
CA ILE A 265 -13.24 6.55 15.07
C ILE A 265 -13.03 8.06 15.12
N SER A 266 -11.89 8.54 14.61
CA SER A 266 -11.56 9.98 14.65
C SER A 266 -12.38 10.81 13.66
N GLY A 267 -12.81 10.21 12.53
CA GLY A 267 -13.56 10.88 11.48
C GLY A 267 -12.84 12.09 10.87
N SER A 268 -11.51 12.08 10.88
CA SER A 268 -10.70 13.26 10.50
C SER A 268 -10.12 13.20 9.09
N ARG A 269 -10.31 12.10 8.35
CA ARG A 269 -9.89 11.96 6.96
C ARG A 269 -10.94 12.54 6.00
N ASP A 270 -10.48 13.27 5.00
CA ASP A 270 -11.33 14.02 4.04
C ASP A 270 -12.18 13.10 3.14
N ASP A 271 -11.76 11.86 2.95
CA ASP A 271 -12.44 10.85 2.14
C ASP A 271 -13.55 10.09 2.90
N LEU A 272 -13.59 10.19 4.24
CA LEU A 272 -14.67 9.62 5.04
C LEU A 272 -15.88 10.53 5.06
N LYS A 273 -17.01 10.01 4.58
CA LYS A 273 -18.28 10.75 4.45
C LYS A 273 -19.31 10.23 5.45
N ARG A 274 -20.37 11.02 5.67
CA ARG A 274 -21.44 10.68 6.61
C ARG A 274 -22.07 9.30 6.34
N HIS A 275 -22.19 8.91 5.07
CA HIS A 275 -22.80 7.62 4.72
C HIS A 275 -21.93 6.41 5.09
N ASP A 276 -20.62 6.59 5.32
CA ASP A 276 -19.74 5.51 5.79
C ASP A 276 -20.05 5.12 7.24
N TYR A 277 -20.72 6.01 7.98
CA TYR A 277 -21.15 5.81 9.37
C TYR A 277 -22.59 5.32 9.50
N ASP A 278 -23.32 5.20 8.40
CA ASP A 278 -24.71 4.75 8.40
C ASP A 278 -24.82 3.25 8.71
N GLU A 279 -25.91 2.86 9.40
CA GLU A 279 -26.16 1.46 9.76
C GLU A 279 -26.12 0.50 8.57
N PRO A 280 -26.71 0.82 7.38
CA PRO A 280 -26.61 -0.04 6.21
C PRO A 280 -25.18 -0.25 5.71
N ALA A 281 -24.31 0.76 5.79
CA ALA A 281 -22.89 0.64 5.40
C ALA A 281 -22.17 -0.32 6.36
N ARG A 282 -22.33 -0.13 7.67
CA ARG A 282 -21.76 -1.02 8.68
C ARG A 282 -22.24 -2.46 8.54
N GLN A 283 -23.54 -2.66 8.25
CA GLN A 283 -24.07 -4.01 8.03
C GLN A 283 -23.45 -4.69 6.82
N ARG A 284 -23.31 -3.98 5.68
CA ARG A 284 -22.63 -4.54 4.49
C ARG A 284 -21.19 -4.98 4.80
N VAL A 285 -20.40 -4.13 5.49
CA VAL A 285 -19.04 -4.47 5.90
C VAL A 285 -19.03 -5.68 6.83
N MET A 286 -19.95 -5.76 7.79
CA MET A 286 -20.06 -6.89 8.72
C MET A 286 -20.49 -8.17 8.02
N GLU A 287 -21.42 -8.13 7.07
CA GLU A 287 -21.85 -9.30 6.30
C GLU A 287 -20.69 -9.86 5.46
N PHE A 288 -19.96 -8.97 4.76
CA PHE A 288 -18.78 -9.38 4.00
C PHE A 288 -17.71 -9.99 4.91
N ALA A 289 -17.40 -9.32 6.02
CA ALA A 289 -16.47 -9.81 7.02
C ALA A 289 -16.91 -11.18 7.56
N ASN A 290 -18.18 -11.35 7.96
CA ASN A 290 -18.70 -12.61 8.49
C ASN A 290 -18.48 -13.76 7.52
N LYS A 291 -18.69 -13.55 6.23
CA LYS A 291 -18.45 -14.58 5.20
C LYS A 291 -16.99 -15.06 5.18
N LEU A 292 -16.02 -14.18 5.41
CA LEU A 292 -14.61 -14.56 5.56
C LEU A 292 -14.32 -15.25 6.90
N TRP A 293 -15.06 -14.92 7.97
CA TRP A 293 -14.88 -15.45 9.31
C TRP A 293 -15.55 -16.81 9.56
N GLU A 294 -16.46 -17.26 8.68
CA GLU A 294 -17.18 -18.53 8.86
C GLU A 294 -16.24 -19.75 8.91
N ASN A 295 -15.15 -19.75 8.14
CA ASN A 295 -14.14 -20.79 8.26
C ASN A 295 -13.05 -20.36 9.28
N ARG A 296 -13.16 -20.90 10.51
CA ARG A 296 -12.24 -20.57 11.62
C ARG A 296 -11.05 -21.52 11.74
N ILE A 297 -10.95 -22.51 10.87
CA ILE A 297 -9.88 -23.51 10.95
C ILE A 297 -8.62 -22.89 10.35
N PRO A 298 -7.53 -22.75 11.13
CA PRO A 298 -6.25 -22.36 10.58
C PRO A 298 -5.72 -23.43 9.62
N ALA A 299 -5.11 -23.00 8.52
CA ALA A 299 -4.58 -23.88 7.50
C ALA A 299 -3.09 -23.62 7.19
N ARG A 300 -2.54 -22.52 7.72
CA ARG A 300 -1.14 -22.13 7.53
C ARG A 300 -0.50 -21.86 8.89
N ARG A 301 0.75 -22.25 9.04
CA ARG A 301 1.57 -21.95 10.21
C ARG A 301 2.49 -20.77 9.92
N PHE A 302 2.67 -19.88 10.90
CA PHE A 302 3.56 -18.74 10.75
C PHE A 302 5.04 -19.15 10.67
N ASP A 303 5.43 -20.15 11.48
CA ASP A 303 6.80 -20.67 11.54
C ASP A 303 7.24 -21.41 10.25
N GLU A 304 6.28 -21.78 9.36
CA GLU A 304 6.55 -22.34 8.03
C GLU A 304 6.74 -21.26 6.94
N ILE A 305 6.37 -20.02 7.20
CA ILE A 305 6.58 -18.91 6.25
C ILE A 305 8.05 -18.50 6.32
N PRO A 306 8.77 -18.40 5.19
CA PRO A 306 10.19 -18.08 5.20
C PRO A 306 10.47 -16.68 5.75
N ASP A 307 11.54 -16.52 6.51
CA ASP A 307 12.14 -15.23 6.84
C ASP A 307 13.26 -14.99 5.82
N LEU A 308 13.13 -13.94 5.01
CA LEU A 308 13.96 -13.69 3.84
C LEU A 308 14.88 -12.48 3.98
N ALA A 309 14.85 -11.76 5.12
CA ALA A 309 15.70 -10.59 5.36
C ALA A 309 17.18 -10.93 5.23
N ARG A 310 17.94 -10.07 4.55
CA ARG A 310 19.35 -10.28 4.25
C ARG A 310 20.31 -9.55 5.18
N GLY A 311 19.80 -8.64 5.99
CA GLY A 311 20.56 -7.91 7.01
C GLY A 311 21.11 -6.54 6.57
N ASP A 312 21.02 -6.21 5.27
CA ASP A 312 21.34 -4.88 4.73
C ASP A 312 20.45 -4.56 3.52
N PHE A 313 20.25 -3.26 3.25
CA PHE A 313 19.34 -2.79 2.18
C PHE A 313 19.86 -3.10 0.77
N ASP A 314 21.16 -3.18 0.54
CA ASP A 314 21.70 -3.52 -0.78
C ASP A 314 21.35 -4.96 -1.15
N SER A 315 21.54 -5.89 -0.22
CA SER A 315 21.20 -7.31 -0.39
C SER A 315 19.69 -7.54 -0.47
N ASP A 316 18.90 -6.82 0.35
CA ASP A 316 17.45 -6.88 0.31
C ASP A 316 16.92 -6.37 -1.04
N LEU A 317 17.43 -5.24 -1.53
CA LEU A 317 17.05 -4.68 -2.83
C LEU A 317 17.40 -5.63 -3.98
N ALA A 318 18.62 -6.16 -4.00
CA ALA A 318 19.04 -7.11 -5.03
C ALA A 318 18.10 -8.33 -5.09
N PHE A 319 17.73 -8.86 -3.93
CA PHE A 319 16.78 -9.97 -3.84
C PHE A 319 15.39 -9.59 -4.31
N LEU A 320 14.85 -8.43 -3.91
CA LEU A 320 13.54 -7.95 -4.34
C LEU A 320 13.48 -7.78 -5.87
N LEU A 321 14.52 -7.19 -6.49
CA LEU A 321 14.62 -7.04 -7.94
C LEU A 321 14.64 -8.40 -8.66
N GLU A 322 15.35 -9.38 -8.12
CA GLU A 322 15.35 -10.75 -8.64
C GLU A 322 13.93 -11.35 -8.59
N ARG A 323 13.21 -11.17 -7.47
CA ARG A 323 11.87 -11.71 -7.27
C ARG A 323 10.84 -11.11 -8.22
N VAL A 324 10.80 -9.79 -8.37
CA VAL A 324 9.85 -9.13 -9.30
C VAL A 324 10.18 -9.46 -10.76
N LYS A 325 11.46 -9.58 -11.10
CA LYS A 325 11.89 -10.03 -12.43
C LYS A 325 11.46 -11.47 -12.73
N ALA A 326 11.51 -12.36 -11.73
CA ALA A 326 11.11 -13.77 -11.88
C ALA A 326 9.63 -13.94 -12.23
N VAL A 327 8.76 -13.01 -11.87
CA VAL A 327 7.33 -13.00 -12.24
C VAL A 327 7.02 -12.22 -13.51
N GLY A 328 8.06 -11.78 -14.23
CA GLY A 328 7.94 -11.17 -15.55
C GLY A 328 8.00 -9.64 -15.59
N ALA A 329 8.37 -8.97 -14.49
CA ALA A 329 8.60 -7.53 -14.54
C ALA A 329 9.79 -7.19 -15.46
N GLU A 330 9.55 -6.38 -16.48
CA GLU A 330 10.56 -5.94 -17.43
C GLU A 330 11.27 -4.66 -16.99
N HIS A 331 10.63 -3.89 -16.13
CA HIS A 331 11.11 -2.62 -15.59
C HIS A 331 10.78 -2.47 -14.10
N VAL A 332 11.68 -1.83 -13.37
CA VAL A 332 11.43 -1.31 -12.03
C VAL A 332 11.82 0.16 -12.04
N CYS A 333 10.83 1.02 -12.28
CA CYS A 333 11.04 2.44 -12.48
C CYS A 333 11.03 3.16 -11.14
N VAL A 334 12.05 4.00 -10.87
CA VAL A 334 12.12 4.86 -9.69
C VAL A 334 12.31 6.31 -10.10
N VAL A 335 11.47 7.19 -9.56
CA VAL A 335 11.63 8.64 -9.64
C VAL A 335 12.08 9.14 -8.27
N ASP A 336 13.21 9.84 -8.23
CA ASP A 336 13.71 10.47 -7.00
C ASP A 336 12.99 11.82 -6.81
N LEU A 337 12.15 11.89 -5.79
CA LEU A 337 11.36 13.05 -5.41
C LEU A 337 12.01 13.85 -4.26
N THR A 338 13.20 13.48 -3.84
CA THR A 338 13.92 14.09 -2.71
C THR A 338 14.12 15.60 -2.92
N LYS A 339 13.64 16.39 -1.96
CA LYS A 339 13.86 17.83 -1.94
C LYS A 339 15.03 18.17 -1.02
N ARG A 340 16.03 18.87 -1.58
CA ARG A 340 17.29 19.18 -0.88
C ARG A 340 17.08 19.96 0.41
N GLU A 341 16.09 20.85 0.46
CA GLU A 341 15.78 21.66 1.63
C GLU A 341 15.29 20.87 2.84
N PHE A 342 14.76 19.66 2.62
CA PHE A 342 14.29 18.79 3.71
C PHE A 342 15.27 17.69 4.06
N GLY A 343 16.09 17.25 3.11
CA GLY A 343 17.09 16.20 3.31
C GLY A 343 16.47 14.82 3.65
N ILE A 344 15.19 14.62 3.34
CA ILE A 344 14.48 13.35 3.53
C ILE A 344 14.44 12.64 2.18
N PRO A 345 15.06 11.46 2.04
CA PRO A 345 14.94 10.67 0.83
C PRO A 345 13.49 10.24 0.61
N VAL A 346 12.92 10.65 -0.52
CA VAL A 346 11.58 10.25 -0.96
C VAL A 346 11.65 9.81 -2.41
N VAL A 347 11.09 8.65 -2.69
CA VAL A 347 11.04 8.07 -4.03
C VAL A 347 9.61 7.67 -4.41
N ARG A 348 9.36 7.65 -5.69
CA ARG A 348 8.16 7.05 -6.25
C ARG A 348 8.56 5.89 -7.16
N LEU A 349 8.07 4.69 -6.86
CA LEU A 349 8.31 3.51 -7.68
C LEU A 349 7.08 3.14 -8.50
N MET A 350 7.35 2.51 -9.64
CA MET A 350 6.36 1.83 -10.46
C MET A 350 7.00 0.54 -11.02
N VAL A 351 6.30 -0.57 -10.90
CA VAL A 351 6.70 -1.86 -11.49
C VAL A 351 5.63 -2.25 -12.50
N PRO A 352 5.80 -1.91 -13.78
CA PRO A 352 4.87 -2.30 -14.84
C PRO A 352 4.64 -3.81 -14.84
N GLY A 353 3.38 -4.22 -14.94
CA GLY A 353 2.99 -5.63 -14.94
C GLY A 353 2.65 -6.20 -13.56
N LEU A 354 2.92 -5.51 -12.44
CA LEU A 354 2.32 -5.83 -11.16
C LEU A 354 0.97 -5.08 -10.98
N GLU A 355 0.07 -5.68 -10.21
CA GLU A 355 -1.29 -5.16 -10.04
C GLU A 355 -1.36 -4.04 -8.99
N LEU A 356 -2.28 -3.10 -9.17
CA LEU A 356 -2.71 -2.21 -8.11
C LEU A 356 -3.81 -2.87 -7.27
N ASP A 357 -3.97 -2.39 -6.04
CA ASP A 357 -5.13 -2.76 -5.24
C ASP A 357 -6.38 -2.00 -5.72
N PRO A 358 -7.46 -2.67 -6.13
CA PRO A 358 -8.69 -2.00 -6.53
C PRO A 358 -9.35 -1.17 -5.40
N GLU A 359 -9.04 -1.44 -4.13
CA GLU A 359 -9.52 -0.62 -3.01
C GLU A 359 -8.83 0.75 -2.98
N ASP A 360 -7.55 0.82 -3.39
CA ASP A 360 -6.79 2.08 -3.44
C ASP A 360 -6.99 2.84 -4.77
N ALA A 361 -7.36 2.12 -5.82
CA ALA A 361 -7.57 2.67 -7.16
C ALA A 361 -8.88 2.13 -7.77
N PRO A 362 -10.05 2.69 -7.39
CA PRO A 362 -11.36 2.17 -7.81
C PRO A 362 -11.59 2.16 -9.33
N ASP A 363 -10.94 3.06 -10.05
CA ASP A 363 -11.03 3.16 -11.52
C ASP A 363 -10.00 2.28 -12.25
N TYR A 364 -9.21 1.50 -11.52
CA TYR A 364 -8.18 0.63 -12.08
C TYR A 364 -8.78 -0.56 -12.82
N ALA A 365 -8.35 -0.76 -14.06
CA ALA A 365 -8.62 -1.95 -14.84
C ALA A 365 -7.60 -3.05 -14.49
N LEU A 366 -8.08 -4.24 -14.12
CA LEU A 366 -7.19 -5.38 -13.84
C LEU A 366 -6.24 -5.64 -15.00
N GLY A 367 -4.96 -5.73 -14.69
CA GLY A 367 -3.90 -5.99 -15.65
C GLY A 367 -3.87 -7.45 -16.15
N GLU A 368 -2.98 -7.70 -17.09
CA GLU A 368 -2.82 -9.02 -17.70
C GLU A 368 -2.42 -10.10 -16.67
N ARG A 369 -1.68 -9.72 -15.64
CA ARG A 369 -1.24 -10.60 -14.56
C ARG A 369 -2.43 -11.11 -13.76
N ALA A 370 -3.35 -10.24 -13.36
CA ALA A 370 -4.58 -10.61 -12.66
C ALA A 370 -5.48 -11.48 -13.53
N LEU A 371 -5.63 -11.16 -14.81
CA LEU A 371 -6.44 -11.92 -15.75
C LEU A 371 -5.88 -13.34 -15.97
N ARG A 372 -4.57 -13.51 -16.13
CA ARG A 372 -3.92 -14.83 -16.19
C ARG A 372 -4.10 -15.61 -14.88
N PHE A 373 -3.94 -14.94 -13.73
CA PHE A 373 -4.15 -15.58 -12.44
C PHE A 373 -5.60 -16.07 -12.30
N GLN A 374 -6.60 -15.26 -12.66
CA GLN A 374 -8.00 -15.64 -12.62
C GLN A 374 -8.31 -16.87 -13.51
N GLN A 375 -7.71 -16.94 -14.71
CA GLN A 375 -7.83 -18.10 -15.60
C GLN A 375 -7.23 -19.37 -14.99
N SER A 376 -6.15 -19.25 -14.20
CA SER A 376 -5.53 -20.40 -13.54
C SER A 376 -6.35 -20.98 -12.37
N LEU A 377 -7.38 -20.26 -11.91
CA LEU A 377 -8.27 -20.68 -10.83
C LEU A 377 -9.50 -21.45 -11.33
N THR A 378 -9.77 -21.44 -12.63
CA THR A 378 -10.88 -22.16 -13.29
C THR A 378 -10.44 -23.53 -13.79
#